data_23c0fb2ae400f36b56328fa81a0dc66d
#
_entry.id   23c0fb2ae400f36b56328fa81a0dc66d
#
_cell.length_a   1.000
_cell.length_b   1.000
_cell.length_c   1.000
_cell.angle_alpha   90.00
_cell.angle_beta   90.00
_cell.angle_gamma   90.00
#
_symmetry.space_group_name_H-M   'P 1'
#
loop_
_entity.id
_entity.type
_entity.pdbx_description
1 polymer ?
#
loop_
_entity_poly.entity_id
_entity_poly.type
_entity_poly.pdbx_seq_one_letter_code
_entity_poly.pdbx_strand_id
1 'polypeptide(L)'
;MSLDSLALPPAALAFLTDRHLATLTTLRPDGTPHVVPVGFTWDGERTVVRVITSRSSRKARNVAAGSRAVVCQLQGWAWLSLEGPCRLRSDRGDVRDAERRYAARYREPRPNPERVVLEIAVDRVLGLVERPSASSG
;
A
#
# COMPACT_ATOMS: atom_id res chain seq x y z
N MET A 1 3.77 -11.94 12.26
CA MET A 1 2.99 -13.12 11.89
C MET A 1 2.65 -13.06 10.41
N SER A 2 2.80 -14.18 9.73
CA SER A 2 2.55 -14.25 8.29
C SER A 2 1.07 -14.47 8.03
N LEU A 3 0.53 -13.77 7.03
CA LEU A 3 -0.85 -13.91 6.59
C LEU A 3 -0.88 -14.29 5.11
N ASP A 4 -1.95 -15.00 4.71
CA ASP A 4 -2.14 -15.35 3.32
C ASP A 4 -2.64 -14.13 2.53
N SER A 5 -1.86 -13.67 1.56
CA SER A 5 -2.22 -12.51 0.75
C SER A 5 -3.45 -12.75 -0.13
N LEU A 6 -3.77 -14.00 -0.44
CA LEU A 6 -4.92 -14.35 -1.24
C LEU A 6 -6.19 -14.49 -0.41
N ALA A 7 -6.08 -14.56 0.91
CA ALA A 7 -7.22 -14.81 1.80
C ALA A 7 -7.03 -14.06 3.13
N LEU A 8 -7.04 -12.73 3.07
CA LEU A 8 -6.92 -11.93 4.28
C LEU A 8 -8.16 -12.11 5.17
N PRO A 9 -7.96 -12.24 6.50
CA PRO A 9 -9.09 -12.36 7.42
C PRO A 9 -9.94 -11.07 7.43
N PRO A 10 -11.23 -11.17 7.82
CA PRO A 10 -12.12 -10.00 7.83
C PRO A 10 -11.58 -8.81 8.62
N ALA A 11 -10.90 -9.05 9.75
CA ALA A 11 -10.30 -7.97 10.53
C ALA A 11 -9.22 -7.22 9.75
N ALA A 12 -8.43 -7.92 8.93
CA ALA A 12 -7.44 -7.28 8.07
C ALA A 12 -8.11 -6.45 6.97
N LEU A 13 -9.18 -6.97 6.36
CA LEU A 13 -9.91 -6.23 5.34
C LEU A 13 -10.55 -4.96 5.91
N ALA A 14 -11.13 -5.03 7.10
CA ALA A 14 -11.68 -3.87 7.78
C ALA A 14 -10.58 -2.84 8.08
N PHE A 15 -9.42 -3.30 8.54
CA PHE A 15 -8.27 -2.46 8.85
C PHE A 15 -7.80 -1.69 7.62
N LEU A 16 -7.80 -2.33 6.44
CA LEU A 16 -7.39 -1.72 5.18
C LEU A 16 -8.47 -0.79 4.59
N THR A 17 -9.70 -0.90 5.05
CA THR A 17 -10.81 -0.04 4.59
C THR A 17 -10.89 1.24 5.40
N ASP A 18 -10.51 1.22 6.67
CA ASP A 18 -10.53 2.39 7.54
C ASP A 18 -9.59 3.47 7.00
N ARG A 19 -10.03 4.72 7.16
CA ARG A 19 -9.23 5.87 6.73
C ARG A 19 -8.01 6.02 7.63
N HIS A 20 -6.86 5.60 7.13
CA HIS A 20 -5.62 5.62 7.89
C HIS A 20 -4.41 5.74 6.97
N LEU A 21 -3.41 6.49 7.39
CA LEU A 21 -2.15 6.59 6.66
C LEU A 21 -1.25 5.40 6.99
N ALA A 22 -0.29 5.17 6.12
CA ALA A 22 0.71 4.11 6.26
C ALA A 22 2.08 4.67 5.90
N THR A 23 3.12 3.90 6.18
CA THR A 23 4.44 4.18 5.63
C THR A 23 4.63 3.37 4.35
N LEU A 24 5.29 3.96 3.38
CA LEU A 24 5.75 3.27 2.17
C LEU A 24 7.26 3.23 2.20
N THR A 25 7.82 2.04 2.09
CA THR A 25 9.26 1.83 1.98
C THR A 25 9.61 1.36 0.57
N THR A 26 10.54 2.06 -0.06
CA THR A 26 11.16 1.66 -1.33
C THR A 26 12.67 1.73 -1.15
N LEU A 27 13.43 1.14 -2.07
CA LEU A 27 14.89 1.17 -2.01
C LEU A 27 15.44 2.16 -3.03
N ARG A 28 16.37 2.98 -2.58
CA ARG A 28 17.16 3.83 -3.47
C ARG A 28 18.08 2.95 -4.32
N PRO A 29 18.62 3.47 -5.44
CA PRO A 29 19.56 2.68 -6.27
C PRO A 29 20.76 2.14 -5.52
N ASP A 30 21.21 2.81 -4.44
CA ASP A 30 22.33 2.35 -3.62
C ASP A 30 21.93 1.30 -2.58
N GLY A 31 20.65 0.89 -2.58
CA GLY A 31 20.13 -0.12 -1.66
C GLY A 31 19.67 0.42 -0.31
N THR A 32 19.79 1.73 -0.07
CA THR A 32 19.32 2.30 1.20
C THR A 32 17.81 2.51 1.16
N PRO A 33 17.11 2.27 2.28
CA PRO A 33 15.66 2.42 2.33
C PRO A 33 15.23 3.89 2.37
N HIS A 34 14.14 4.16 1.66
CA HIS A 34 13.44 5.45 1.68
C HIS A 34 12.05 5.19 2.26
N VAL A 35 11.70 5.88 3.34
CA VAL A 35 10.44 5.66 4.07
C VAL A 35 9.69 6.98 4.17
N VAL A 36 8.45 6.99 3.69
CA VAL A 36 7.58 8.18 3.74
C VAL A 36 6.15 7.79 4.06
N PRO A 37 5.37 8.69 4.68
CA PRO A 37 3.95 8.43 4.90
C PRO A 37 3.17 8.55 3.59
N VAL A 38 2.20 7.68 3.40
CA VAL A 38 1.34 7.66 2.21
C VAL A 38 -0.09 7.26 2.59
N GLY A 39 -1.04 7.60 1.73
CA GLY A 39 -2.31 6.92 1.68
C GLY A 39 -2.24 5.85 0.60
N PHE A 40 -2.84 4.70 0.84
CA PHE A 40 -2.87 3.61 -0.13
C PHE A 40 -4.25 2.97 -0.19
N THR A 41 -4.50 2.22 -1.24
CA THR A 41 -5.74 1.44 -1.37
C THR A 41 -5.40 -0.03 -1.61
N TRP A 42 -6.29 -0.90 -1.13
CA TRP A 42 -6.19 -2.34 -1.29
C TRP A 42 -7.19 -2.84 -2.32
N ASP A 43 -6.72 -3.59 -3.29
CA ASP A 43 -7.56 -4.25 -4.28
C ASP A 43 -7.49 -5.77 -4.02
N GLY A 44 -8.51 -6.31 -3.36
CA GLY A 44 -8.54 -7.71 -2.98
C GLY A 44 -8.72 -8.66 -4.16
N GLU A 45 -9.29 -8.20 -5.26
CA GLU A 45 -9.47 -9.03 -6.45
C GLU A 45 -8.14 -9.32 -7.12
N ARG A 46 -7.28 -8.31 -7.20
CA ARG A 46 -5.96 -8.43 -7.84
C ARG A 46 -4.84 -8.65 -6.84
N THR A 47 -5.11 -8.54 -5.55
CA THR A 47 -4.10 -8.66 -4.49
C THR A 47 -3.01 -7.58 -4.67
N VAL A 48 -3.46 -6.35 -4.84
CA VAL A 48 -2.60 -5.23 -5.21
C VAL A 48 -2.84 -4.04 -4.28
N VAL A 49 -1.74 -3.41 -3.88
CA VAL A 49 -1.74 -2.10 -3.20
C VAL A 49 -1.45 -1.02 -4.25
N ARG A 50 -2.21 0.07 -4.23
CA ARG A 50 -1.96 1.22 -5.09
C ARG A 50 -1.68 2.46 -4.28
N VAL A 51 -0.65 3.18 -4.68
CA VAL A 51 -0.26 4.48 -4.12
C VAL A 51 -0.19 5.48 -5.26
N ILE A 52 -0.87 6.62 -5.13
CA ILE A 52 -0.78 7.68 -6.12
C ILE A 52 0.29 8.69 -5.68
N THR A 53 1.07 9.17 -6.64
CA THR A 53 2.15 10.12 -6.36
C THR A 53 2.51 10.89 -7.64
N SER A 54 3.43 11.84 -7.52
CA SER A 54 3.97 12.52 -8.69
C SER A 54 5.12 11.72 -9.29
N ARG A 55 5.23 11.77 -10.60
CA ARG A 55 6.31 11.10 -11.36
C ARG A 55 7.69 11.46 -10.86
N SER A 56 7.90 12.70 -10.43
CA SER A 56 9.19 13.21 -9.97
C SER A 56 9.52 12.86 -8.53
N SER A 57 8.61 12.22 -7.79
CA SER A 57 8.87 11.86 -6.39
C SER A 57 9.98 10.82 -6.29
N ARG A 58 10.71 10.82 -5.14
CA ARG A 58 11.75 9.82 -4.90
C ARG A 58 11.19 8.39 -4.96
N LYS A 59 10.02 8.17 -4.35
CA LYS A 59 9.40 6.85 -4.36
C LYS A 59 9.06 6.37 -5.77
N ALA A 60 8.57 7.28 -6.63
CA ALA A 60 8.29 6.92 -8.02
C ALA A 60 9.57 6.57 -8.78
N ARG A 61 10.64 7.32 -8.58
CA ARG A 61 11.93 7.05 -9.23
C ARG A 61 12.54 5.74 -8.73
N ASN A 62 12.42 5.44 -7.45
CA ASN A 62 12.90 4.18 -6.89
C ASN A 62 12.15 3.00 -7.52
N VAL A 63 10.84 3.10 -7.65
CA VAL A 63 10.01 2.05 -8.25
C VAL A 63 10.33 1.89 -9.75
N ALA A 64 10.52 2.99 -10.47
CA ALA A 64 10.89 2.94 -11.88
C ALA A 64 12.24 2.23 -12.08
N ALA A 65 13.13 2.29 -11.10
CA ALA A 65 14.41 1.59 -11.13
C ALA A 65 14.32 0.11 -10.73
N GLY A 66 13.12 -0.38 -10.36
CA GLY A 66 12.90 -1.79 -10.09
C GLY A 66 12.86 -2.19 -8.62
N SER A 67 12.55 -1.27 -7.72
CA SER A 67 12.46 -1.57 -6.29
C SER A 67 11.24 -2.43 -5.96
N ARG A 68 11.42 -3.39 -5.04
CA ARG A 68 10.28 -3.91 -4.27
C ARG A 68 9.80 -2.80 -3.34
N ALA A 69 8.56 -2.92 -2.87
CA ALA A 69 7.98 -1.93 -1.97
C ALA A 69 7.16 -2.61 -0.88
N VAL A 70 7.05 -1.93 0.24
CA VAL A 70 6.20 -2.38 1.33
C VAL A 70 5.44 -1.19 1.91
N VAL A 71 4.13 -1.38 2.15
CA VAL A 71 3.35 -0.44 2.96
C VAL A 71 3.10 -1.07 4.31
N CYS A 72 3.18 -0.26 5.36
CA CYS A 72 2.89 -0.69 6.71
C CYS A 72 1.93 0.29 7.36
N GLN A 73 0.74 -0.20 7.72
CA GLN A 73 -0.26 0.56 8.43
C GLN A 73 -0.19 0.17 9.91
N LEU A 74 -0.10 1.17 10.77
CA LEU A 74 0.04 0.97 12.21
C LEU A 74 -1.03 1.79 12.93
N GLN A 75 -1.82 1.14 13.77
CA GLN A 75 -2.85 1.81 14.57
C GLN A 75 -2.90 1.18 15.96
N GLY A 76 -2.31 1.87 16.93
CA GLY A 76 -2.16 1.31 18.26
C GLY A 76 -1.29 0.05 18.21
N TRP A 77 -1.82 -1.05 18.75
CA TRP A 77 -1.14 -2.34 18.72
C TRP A 77 -1.32 -3.08 17.39
N ALA A 78 -2.33 -2.70 16.60
CA ALA A 78 -2.63 -3.36 15.34
C ALA A 78 -1.71 -2.85 14.23
N TRP A 79 -1.25 -3.75 13.37
CA TRP A 79 -0.42 -3.36 12.23
C TRP A 79 -0.55 -4.38 11.12
N LEU A 80 -0.27 -3.92 9.90
CA LEU A 80 -0.32 -4.76 8.72
C LEU A 80 0.72 -4.26 7.72
N SER A 81 1.58 -5.17 7.27
CA SER A 81 2.63 -4.90 6.30
C SER A 81 2.33 -5.70 5.03
N LEU A 82 2.28 -5.02 3.89
CA LEU A 82 1.96 -5.59 2.59
C LEU A 82 3.14 -5.31 1.66
N GLU A 83 3.77 -6.36 1.16
CA GLU A 83 5.02 -6.25 0.41
C GLU A 83 4.95 -7.02 -0.90
N GLY A 84 5.64 -6.53 -1.91
CA GLY A 84 5.81 -7.23 -3.17
C GLY A 84 6.58 -6.43 -4.20
N PRO A 85 6.75 -7.00 -5.40
CA PRO A 85 7.30 -6.24 -6.52
C PRO A 85 6.38 -5.08 -6.84
N CYS A 86 6.98 -3.95 -7.17
CA CYS A 86 6.25 -2.72 -7.39
C CYS A 86 6.47 -2.22 -8.81
N ARG A 87 5.40 -1.80 -9.46
CA ARG A 87 5.42 -1.25 -10.82
C ARG A 87 4.90 0.18 -10.81
N LEU A 88 5.49 1.01 -11.67
CA LEU A 88 4.97 2.34 -11.94
C LEU A 88 4.02 2.26 -13.12
N ARG A 89 2.78 2.75 -12.92
CA ARG A 89 1.77 2.86 -13.96
C ARG A 89 1.50 4.33 -14.25
N SER A 90 1.54 4.70 -15.51
CA SER A 90 1.29 6.08 -15.94
C SER A 90 0.14 6.16 -16.95
N ASP A 91 -0.43 5.03 -17.32
CA ASP A 91 -1.58 5.00 -18.21
C ASP A 91 -2.77 5.74 -17.59
N ARG A 92 -3.48 6.53 -18.41
CA ARG A 92 -4.57 7.37 -17.92
C ARG A 92 -5.68 6.57 -17.23
N GLY A 93 -6.01 5.41 -17.76
CA GLY A 93 -7.03 4.54 -17.16
C GLY A 93 -6.61 4.04 -15.79
N ASP A 94 -5.37 3.61 -15.65
CA ASP A 94 -4.82 3.15 -14.37
C ASP A 94 -4.78 4.27 -13.35
N VAL A 95 -4.36 5.46 -13.76
CA VAL A 95 -4.30 6.65 -12.88
C VAL A 95 -5.70 7.02 -12.40
N ARG A 96 -6.69 7.07 -13.31
CA ARG A 96 -8.07 7.40 -12.94
C ARG A 96 -8.67 6.39 -11.98
N ASP A 97 -8.44 5.10 -12.21
CA ASP A 97 -8.93 4.06 -11.33
C ASP A 97 -8.33 4.20 -9.93
N ALA A 98 -7.03 4.44 -9.86
CA ALA A 98 -6.34 4.63 -8.59
C ALA A 98 -6.84 5.89 -7.87
N GLU A 99 -7.11 6.96 -8.59
CA GLU A 99 -7.69 8.19 -8.01
C GLU A 99 -9.07 7.94 -7.43
N ARG A 100 -9.92 7.17 -8.12
CA ARG A 100 -11.25 6.83 -7.62
C ARG A 100 -11.16 6.01 -6.33
N ARG A 101 -10.27 5.03 -6.29
CA ARG A 101 -10.06 4.21 -5.09
C ARG A 101 -9.54 5.03 -3.93
N TYR A 102 -8.61 5.93 -4.20
CA TYR A 102 -8.09 6.85 -3.20
C TYR A 102 -9.19 7.76 -2.64
N ALA A 103 -10.01 8.33 -3.52
CA ALA A 103 -11.12 9.20 -3.12
C ALA A 103 -12.12 8.46 -2.22
N ALA A 104 -12.38 7.19 -2.53
CA ALA A 104 -13.32 6.39 -1.74
C ALA A 104 -12.82 6.12 -0.32
N ARG A 105 -11.51 5.99 -0.12
CA ARG A 105 -10.94 5.73 1.21
C ARG A 105 -10.60 7.00 1.97
N TYR A 106 -10.14 8.03 1.28
CA TYR A 106 -9.62 9.26 1.88
C TYR A 106 -10.46 10.47 1.49
N ARG A 107 -10.14 11.06 0.36
CA ARG A 107 -10.80 12.24 -0.19
C ARG A 107 -10.40 12.40 -1.64
N GLU A 108 -11.12 13.26 -2.37
CA GLU A 108 -10.77 13.61 -3.73
C GLU A 108 -9.37 14.18 -3.78
N PRO A 109 -8.43 13.56 -4.54
CA PRO A 109 -7.09 14.10 -4.66
C PRO A 109 -7.07 15.39 -5.48
N ARG A 110 -6.10 16.26 -5.20
CA ARG A 110 -5.91 17.48 -6.00
C ARG A 110 -5.54 17.09 -7.44
N PRO A 111 -6.00 17.86 -8.45
CA PRO A 111 -5.56 17.62 -9.82
C PRO A 111 -4.04 17.63 -9.92
N ASN A 112 -3.47 16.65 -10.60
CA ASN A 112 -2.03 16.54 -10.80
C ASN A 112 -1.76 15.86 -12.14
N PRO A 113 -1.35 16.63 -13.18
CA PRO A 113 -1.08 16.05 -14.51
C PRO A 113 0.14 15.13 -14.52
N GLU A 114 1.01 15.22 -13.52
CA GLU A 114 2.19 14.36 -13.39
C GLU A 114 1.92 13.13 -12.51
N ARG A 115 0.66 12.86 -12.20
CA ARG A 115 0.32 11.72 -11.32
C ARG A 115 0.59 10.40 -11.98
N VAL A 116 1.20 9.52 -11.19
CA VAL A 116 1.44 8.13 -11.54
C VAL A 116 0.93 7.25 -10.40
N VAL A 117 0.83 5.95 -10.66
CA VAL A 117 0.41 4.95 -9.68
C VAL A 117 1.57 4.01 -9.41
N LEU A 118 1.88 3.79 -8.14
CA LEU A 118 2.77 2.73 -7.71
C LEU A 118 1.89 1.54 -7.34
N GLU A 119 2.12 0.41 -7.99
CA GLU A 119 1.28 -0.77 -7.86
C GLU A 119 2.12 -1.91 -7.31
N ILE A 120 1.83 -2.32 -6.07
CA ILE A 120 2.53 -3.41 -5.41
C ILE A 120 1.73 -4.69 -5.62
N ALA A 121 2.30 -5.66 -6.34
CA ALA A 121 1.74 -6.99 -6.43
C ALA A 121 2.12 -7.73 -5.14
N VAL A 122 1.20 -7.83 -4.21
CA VAL A 122 1.50 -8.30 -2.85
C VAL A 122 1.75 -9.79 -2.83
N ASP A 123 2.94 -10.18 -2.40
CA ASP A 123 3.34 -11.57 -2.26
C ASP A 123 3.69 -11.95 -0.81
N ARG A 124 3.72 -10.98 0.09
CA ARG A 124 4.02 -11.22 1.51
C ARG A 124 3.21 -10.27 2.37
N VAL A 125 2.48 -10.84 3.33
CA VAL A 125 1.71 -10.07 4.31
C VAL A 125 2.13 -10.51 5.71
N LEU A 126 2.47 -9.52 6.54
CA LEU A 126 2.75 -9.72 7.95
C LEU A 126 1.84 -8.81 8.75
N GLY A 127 1.42 -9.25 9.91
CA GLY A 127 0.64 -8.36 10.75
C GLY A 127 -0.01 -9.01 11.93
N LEU A 128 -0.63 -8.15 12.74
CA LEU A 128 -1.43 -8.52 13.90
C LEU A 128 -2.60 -7.54 13.95
N VAL A 129 -3.77 -7.99 13.50
CA VAL A 129 -4.98 -7.15 13.43
C VAL A 129 -6.06 -7.60 14.39
N GLU A 130 -5.87 -8.75 15.04
CA GLU A 130 -6.73 -9.24 16.12
C GLU A 130 -5.86 -9.62 17.29
N ARG A 131 -6.24 -9.20 18.48
CA ARG A 131 -5.60 -9.72 19.68
C ARG A 131 -5.99 -11.18 19.84
N PRO A 132 -5.06 -12.05 20.24
CA PRO A 132 -5.42 -13.39 20.63
C PRO A 132 -6.53 -13.26 21.68
N SER A 133 -7.64 -13.96 21.50
CA SER A 133 -8.69 -14.00 22.51
C SER A 133 -8.02 -14.42 23.82
N ALA A 134 -8.31 -13.69 24.89
CA ALA A 134 -7.88 -14.14 26.21
C ALA A 134 -8.35 -15.59 26.33
N SER A 135 -7.40 -16.50 26.32
CA SER A 135 -7.71 -17.91 26.40
C SER A 135 -8.52 -18.11 27.67
N SER A 136 -9.76 -18.45 27.51
CA SER A 136 -10.64 -18.73 28.63
C SER A 136 -10.41 -20.13 29.17
N GLY A 137 -9.38 -20.76 28.75
CA GLY A 137 -9.15 -22.12 29.18
C GLY A 137 -7.81 -22.36 29.65
#